data_3a56c921668eac5da71be7be28a0842a
#
_entry.id   3a56c921668eac5da71be7be28a0842a
#
_cell.length_a   1.000
_cell.length_b   1.000
_cell.length_c   1.000
_cell.angle_alpha   90.00
_cell.angle_beta   90.00
_cell.angle_gamma   90.00
#
_symmetry.space_group_name_H-M   'P 1'
#
loop_
_entity.id
_entity.type
_entity.pdbx_description
1 polymer ?
#
loop_
_entity_poly.entity_id
_entity_poly.type
_entity_poly.pdbx_seq_one_letter_code
_entity_poly.pdbx_strand_id
1 'polypeptide(L)'
;MPRLRLRLACWDYDRTRALREGTLQPEGIELDYLSLPVEQTFSRMLKTGEFDVSEMSLSAVASSLDEATPPFVAIPVFPSRIFRHSSIYVSEAAGIHTPADLKGRRIGVPHYPMTAAVWIRGLMDDDHGVRPGDVDYVVGGLDSPTPMDLPPPPANLPVRIERAPQGDTLAAMLARGDLAGLHTARIPGNFGAKFGVKRLFPDYRRVETDYLQRTRIFPIMHTVVIRRDVYERHPWVAESLFKAFNEAKRQSQSELYDTDALRVMLPWLTDEIEILRDVLGADWWPYGLSANRHVIDTFLRYHHEQGFTARLHSADAFFARELRSS
;
A
#
# COMPACT_ATOMS: atom_id res chain seq x y z
N MET A 1 0.85 -37.61 -2.11
CA MET A 1 0.76 -37.14 -0.71
C MET A 1 -0.46 -36.25 -0.56
N PRO A 2 -1.15 -36.21 0.58
CA PRO A 2 -2.23 -35.26 0.77
C PRO A 2 -1.66 -33.82 0.68
N ARG A 3 -2.40 -32.93 0.01
CA ARG A 3 -2.04 -31.51 -0.07
C ARG A 3 -2.27 -30.81 1.27
N LEU A 4 -1.40 -29.88 1.62
CA LEU A 4 -1.59 -29.02 2.79
C LEU A 4 -2.70 -28.01 2.49
N ARG A 5 -3.79 -28.06 3.27
CA ARG A 5 -4.87 -27.08 3.09
C ARG A 5 -4.54 -25.79 3.84
N LEU A 6 -4.54 -24.64 3.11
CA LEU A 6 -4.27 -23.33 3.66
C LEU A 6 -5.37 -22.35 3.26
N ARG A 7 -5.80 -21.52 4.20
CA ARG A 7 -6.73 -20.42 3.97
C ARG A 7 -5.95 -19.15 3.65
N LEU A 8 -6.16 -18.62 2.43
CA LEU A 8 -5.57 -17.38 1.95
C LEU A 8 -6.63 -16.29 1.86
N ALA A 9 -6.42 -15.14 2.54
CA ALA A 9 -7.23 -13.93 2.33
C ALA A 9 -6.45 -12.90 1.51
N CYS A 10 -7.01 -12.50 0.38
CA CYS A 10 -6.43 -11.48 -0.50
C CYS A 10 -7.54 -10.82 -1.31
N TRP A 11 -7.35 -9.54 -1.70
CA TRP A 11 -8.31 -8.84 -2.56
C TRP A 11 -8.43 -9.49 -3.95
N ASP A 12 -9.51 -9.15 -4.64
CA ASP A 12 -9.78 -9.59 -6.02
C ASP A 12 -8.96 -8.79 -7.03
N TYR A 13 -7.72 -9.22 -7.24
CA TYR A 13 -6.85 -8.65 -8.27
C TYR A 13 -6.84 -9.53 -9.54
N ASP A 14 -6.62 -8.90 -10.70
CA ASP A 14 -6.37 -9.61 -11.95
C ASP A 14 -5.17 -10.58 -11.83
N ARG A 15 -4.07 -10.13 -11.23
CA ARG A 15 -2.82 -10.88 -10.99
C ARG A 15 -2.92 -11.99 -9.94
N THR A 16 -4.05 -12.16 -9.28
CA THR A 16 -4.31 -13.27 -8.36
C THR A 16 -5.50 -14.12 -8.81
N ARG A 17 -6.12 -13.78 -9.94
CA ARG A 17 -7.34 -14.43 -10.45
C ARG A 17 -7.18 -15.94 -10.58
N ALA A 18 -6.11 -16.41 -11.19
CA ALA A 18 -5.89 -17.84 -11.41
C ALA A 18 -5.84 -18.64 -10.10
N LEU A 19 -5.28 -18.05 -9.03
CA LEU A 19 -5.29 -18.66 -7.69
C LEU A 19 -6.70 -18.65 -7.09
N ARG A 20 -7.43 -17.54 -7.21
CA ARG A 20 -8.80 -17.39 -6.70
C ARG A 20 -9.77 -18.36 -7.37
N GLU A 21 -9.65 -18.53 -8.69
CA GLU A 21 -10.52 -19.42 -9.48
C GLU A 21 -10.09 -20.89 -9.39
N GLY A 22 -8.94 -21.17 -8.74
CA GLY A 22 -8.41 -22.51 -8.58
C GLY A 22 -7.83 -23.13 -9.85
N THR A 23 -7.74 -22.36 -10.94
CA THR A 23 -7.11 -22.81 -12.20
C THR A 23 -5.60 -22.97 -12.07
N LEU A 24 -5.01 -22.30 -11.07
CA LEU A 24 -3.63 -22.47 -10.64
C LEU A 24 -3.61 -22.78 -9.14
N GLN A 25 -2.87 -23.81 -8.75
CA GLN A 25 -2.67 -24.18 -7.35
C GLN A 25 -1.17 -24.20 -7.04
N PRO A 26 -0.73 -23.70 -5.87
CA PRO A 26 0.65 -23.86 -5.45
C PRO A 26 1.00 -25.33 -5.27
N GLU A 27 2.24 -25.69 -5.55
CA GLU A 27 2.71 -27.08 -5.43
C GLU A 27 2.57 -27.57 -3.99
N GLY A 28 1.94 -28.75 -3.80
CA GLY A 28 1.72 -29.36 -2.50
C GLY A 28 0.65 -28.68 -1.62
N ILE A 29 -0.01 -27.63 -2.09
CA ILE A 29 -0.99 -26.84 -1.35
C ILE A 29 -2.37 -26.93 -2.03
N GLU A 30 -3.41 -26.98 -1.21
CA GLU A 30 -4.81 -26.73 -1.56
C GLU A 30 -5.21 -25.38 -0.94
N LEU A 31 -5.42 -24.36 -1.78
CA LEU A 31 -5.80 -23.02 -1.32
C LEU A 31 -7.33 -22.91 -1.17
N ASP A 32 -7.76 -22.49 0.02
CA ASP A 32 -9.09 -21.93 0.29
C ASP A 32 -8.97 -20.39 0.17
N TYR A 33 -9.24 -19.84 -1.03
CA TYR A 33 -9.05 -18.41 -1.32
C TYR A 33 -10.29 -17.60 -0.94
N LEU A 34 -10.10 -16.64 -0.03
CA LEU A 34 -11.14 -15.70 0.42
C LEU A 34 -10.85 -14.30 -0.17
N SER A 35 -11.77 -13.83 -1.04
CA SER A 35 -11.72 -12.46 -1.55
C SER A 35 -12.45 -11.53 -0.60
N LEU A 36 -11.72 -10.67 0.11
CA LEU A 36 -12.25 -9.75 1.11
C LEU A 36 -11.74 -8.32 0.84
N PRO A 37 -12.50 -7.28 1.21
CA PRO A 37 -11.98 -5.91 1.27
C PRO A 37 -10.72 -5.82 2.11
N VAL A 38 -9.71 -5.08 1.62
CA VAL A 38 -8.37 -5.05 2.24
C VAL A 38 -8.39 -4.68 3.72
N GLU A 39 -9.24 -3.73 4.13
CA GLU A 39 -9.35 -3.34 5.53
C GLU A 39 -9.90 -4.47 6.41
N GLN A 40 -10.85 -5.26 5.88
CA GLN A 40 -11.37 -6.44 6.60
C GLN A 40 -10.30 -7.51 6.72
N THR A 41 -9.58 -7.79 5.62
CA THR A 41 -8.46 -8.73 5.60
C THR A 41 -7.43 -8.37 6.65
N PHE A 42 -6.96 -7.11 6.66
CA PHE A 42 -5.94 -6.65 7.60
C PHE A 42 -6.43 -6.69 9.05
N SER A 43 -7.64 -6.20 9.31
CA SER A 43 -8.20 -6.18 10.67
C SER A 43 -8.36 -7.58 11.24
N ARG A 44 -8.87 -8.53 10.47
CA ARG A 44 -9.09 -9.92 10.90
C ARG A 44 -7.74 -10.63 11.12
N MET A 45 -6.78 -10.43 10.22
CA MET A 45 -5.45 -11.02 10.37
C MET A 45 -4.69 -10.46 11.56
N LEU A 46 -4.70 -9.13 11.77
CA LEU A 46 -4.01 -8.48 12.90
C LEU A 46 -4.64 -8.82 14.26
N LYS A 47 -5.98 -8.87 14.34
CA LYS A 47 -6.68 -9.09 15.61
C LYS A 47 -6.67 -10.54 16.05
N THR A 48 -6.79 -11.48 15.12
CA THR A 48 -7.07 -12.89 15.46
C THR A 48 -6.15 -13.91 14.77
N GLY A 49 -5.30 -13.48 13.82
CA GLY A 49 -4.51 -14.40 13.02
C GLY A 49 -5.36 -15.40 12.23
N GLU A 50 -6.55 -14.97 11.76
CA GLU A 50 -7.58 -15.85 11.25
C GLU A 50 -7.16 -16.67 10.03
N PHE A 51 -6.25 -16.14 9.22
CA PHE A 51 -5.83 -16.77 7.97
C PHE A 51 -4.45 -17.39 8.12
N ASP A 52 -4.18 -18.46 7.39
CA ASP A 52 -2.85 -19.07 7.33
C ASP A 52 -1.90 -18.20 6.49
N VAL A 53 -2.45 -17.60 5.41
CA VAL A 53 -1.77 -16.69 4.48
C VAL A 53 -2.67 -15.48 4.25
N SER A 54 -2.10 -14.29 4.17
CA SER A 54 -2.89 -13.07 3.99
C SER A 54 -2.14 -12.01 3.20
N GLU A 55 -2.86 -11.24 2.38
CA GLU A 55 -2.42 -9.91 1.99
C GLU A 55 -2.38 -9.01 3.22
N MET A 56 -1.32 -8.19 3.36
CA MET A 56 -1.16 -7.29 4.50
C MET A 56 -0.59 -5.94 4.10
N SER A 57 -0.98 -4.91 4.85
CA SER A 57 -0.38 -3.58 4.78
C SER A 57 1.12 -3.65 5.04
N LEU A 58 1.94 -3.06 4.14
CA LEU A 58 3.40 -3.05 4.29
C LEU A 58 3.82 -2.39 5.60
N SER A 59 3.16 -1.29 6.00
CA SER A 59 3.42 -0.60 7.27
C SER A 59 3.10 -1.47 8.49
N ALA A 60 1.98 -2.20 8.47
CA ALA A 60 1.61 -3.07 9.60
C ALA A 60 2.64 -4.20 9.79
N VAL A 61 3.12 -4.78 8.68
CA VAL A 61 4.18 -5.81 8.75
C VAL A 61 5.50 -5.20 9.22
N ALA A 62 5.88 -4.00 8.74
CA ALA A 62 7.07 -3.31 9.20
C ALA A 62 7.04 -3.02 10.71
N SER A 63 5.90 -2.54 11.23
CA SER A 63 5.72 -2.30 12.67
C SER A 63 5.90 -3.57 13.51
N SER A 64 5.46 -4.73 13.00
CA SER A 64 5.58 -6.00 13.72
C SER A 64 7.02 -6.50 13.88
N LEU A 65 7.98 -5.95 13.13
CA LEU A 65 9.39 -6.34 13.24
C LEU A 65 10.04 -5.94 14.56
N ASP A 66 9.44 -5.01 15.31
CA ASP A 66 9.91 -4.65 16.66
C ASP A 66 9.42 -5.61 17.74
N GLU A 67 8.47 -6.47 17.42
CA GLU A 67 8.01 -7.51 18.35
C GLU A 67 9.09 -8.56 18.57
N ALA A 68 9.18 -9.09 19.79
CA ALA A 68 10.14 -10.14 20.11
C ALA A 68 9.96 -11.38 19.24
N THR A 69 8.70 -11.66 18.86
CA THR A 69 8.31 -12.71 17.92
C THR A 69 7.27 -12.13 16.96
N PRO A 70 7.69 -11.59 15.80
CA PRO A 70 6.74 -11.07 14.81
C PRO A 70 5.73 -12.14 14.41
N PRO A 71 4.42 -11.83 14.38
CA PRO A 71 3.37 -12.85 14.16
C PRO A 71 3.34 -13.40 12.74
N PHE A 72 4.04 -12.74 11.81
CA PHE A 72 4.04 -13.06 10.40
C PHE A 72 5.45 -13.22 9.85
N VAL A 73 5.56 -13.94 8.74
CA VAL A 73 6.73 -13.96 7.84
C VAL A 73 6.25 -13.54 6.45
N ALA A 74 6.79 -12.46 5.91
CA ALA A 74 6.41 -12.00 4.58
C ALA A 74 7.10 -12.81 3.48
N ILE A 75 6.45 -12.88 2.32
CA ILE A 75 7.06 -13.32 1.06
C ILE A 75 7.08 -12.13 0.09
N PRO A 76 8.08 -12.00 -0.80
CA PRO A 76 8.23 -10.82 -1.66
C PRO A 76 7.26 -10.84 -2.86
N VAL A 77 5.98 -10.97 -2.53
CA VAL A 77 4.82 -10.84 -3.41
C VAL A 77 4.12 -9.54 -3.07
N PHE A 78 3.94 -8.67 -4.05
CA PHE A 78 3.43 -7.32 -3.87
C PHE A 78 2.13 -7.12 -4.65
N PRO A 79 1.00 -7.58 -4.11
CA PRO A 79 -0.28 -7.52 -4.83
C PRO A 79 -0.76 -6.10 -5.06
N SER A 80 -0.32 -5.13 -4.29
CA SER A 80 -0.73 -3.73 -4.43
C SER A 80 0.47 -2.79 -4.51
N ARG A 81 0.53 -2.02 -5.62
CA ARG A 81 1.44 -0.91 -5.85
C ARG A 81 0.66 0.27 -6.41
N ILE A 82 1.03 1.48 -6.04
CA ILE A 82 0.43 2.68 -6.61
C ILE A 82 1.28 3.91 -6.25
N PHE A 83 1.48 4.80 -7.20
CA PHE A 83 2.06 6.12 -6.94
C PHE A 83 1.15 6.95 -6.04
N ARG A 84 1.71 7.91 -5.30
CA ARG A 84 0.96 8.63 -4.26
C ARG A 84 0.94 10.15 -4.42
N HIS A 85 1.57 10.71 -5.42
CA HIS A 85 1.42 12.15 -5.72
C HIS A 85 -0.03 12.47 -6.10
N SER A 86 -0.68 11.59 -6.86
CA SER A 86 -2.11 11.67 -7.21
C SER A 86 -3.06 11.55 -6.02
N SER A 87 -2.56 11.12 -4.85
CA SER A 87 -3.33 10.88 -3.63
C SER A 87 -3.22 12.00 -2.58
N ILE A 88 -2.68 13.16 -2.97
CA ILE A 88 -2.59 14.37 -2.14
C ILE A 88 -3.61 15.39 -2.65
N TYR A 89 -4.62 15.65 -1.84
CA TYR A 89 -5.70 16.59 -2.16
C TYR A 89 -5.57 17.84 -1.32
N VAL A 90 -5.99 18.98 -1.87
CA VAL A 90 -5.92 20.28 -1.19
C VAL A 90 -7.23 21.05 -1.36
N SER A 91 -7.54 21.89 -0.37
CA SER A 91 -8.65 22.82 -0.43
C SER A 91 -8.27 24.05 -1.27
N GLU A 92 -9.10 24.43 -2.20
CA GLU A 92 -8.90 25.67 -2.97
C GLU A 92 -8.97 26.90 -2.05
N ALA A 93 -9.83 26.87 -1.03
CA ALA A 93 -9.97 27.94 -0.04
C ALA A 93 -8.70 28.13 0.82
N ALA A 94 -7.87 27.10 0.97
CA ALA A 94 -6.64 27.17 1.76
C ALA A 94 -5.46 27.84 0.99
N GLY A 95 -5.61 28.10 -0.31
CA GLY A 95 -4.59 28.77 -1.13
C GLY A 95 -3.31 27.95 -1.31
N ILE A 96 -3.42 26.63 -1.32
CA ILE A 96 -2.27 25.72 -1.51
C ILE A 96 -1.99 25.54 -2.99
N HIS A 97 -0.79 25.91 -3.43
CA HIS A 97 -0.31 25.85 -4.81
C HIS A 97 0.92 24.96 -4.95
N THR A 98 1.76 24.90 -3.93
CA THR A 98 3.00 24.10 -3.89
C THR A 98 3.04 23.22 -2.64
N PRO A 99 3.85 22.15 -2.62
CA PRO A 99 4.05 21.37 -1.41
C PRO A 99 4.49 22.18 -0.19
N ALA A 100 5.33 23.20 -0.38
CA ALA A 100 5.83 24.07 0.69
C ALA A 100 4.71 24.84 1.43
N ASP A 101 3.60 25.13 0.74
CA ASP A 101 2.46 25.84 1.34
C ASP A 101 1.71 25.00 2.40
N LEU A 102 2.01 23.71 2.48
CA LEU A 102 1.45 22.82 3.49
C LEU A 102 2.12 22.98 4.87
N LYS A 103 3.31 23.62 4.96
CA LYS A 103 4.00 23.85 6.23
C LYS A 103 3.16 24.71 7.17
N GLY A 104 3.07 24.29 8.43
CA GLY A 104 2.23 24.93 9.47
C GLY A 104 0.72 24.74 9.28
N ARG A 105 0.31 23.84 8.35
CA ARG A 105 -1.11 23.60 8.05
C ARG A 105 -1.62 22.31 8.67
N ARG A 106 -2.94 22.19 8.74
CA ARG A 106 -3.65 20.98 9.19
C ARG A 106 -3.91 20.07 7.99
N ILE A 107 -3.49 18.81 8.09
CA ILE A 107 -3.60 17.81 7.04
C ILE A 107 -4.42 16.63 7.55
N GLY A 108 -5.49 16.30 6.84
CA GLY A 108 -6.28 15.11 7.13
C GLY A 108 -5.58 13.82 6.68
N VAL A 109 -5.71 12.76 7.48
CA VAL A 109 -5.26 11.41 7.13
C VAL A 109 -6.20 10.38 7.75
N PRO A 110 -6.80 9.44 6.96
CA PRO A 110 -7.76 8.49 7.51
C PRO A 110 -7.21 7.62 8.64
N HIS A 111 -5.97 7.17 8.50
CA HIS A 111 -5.25 6.40 9.51
C HIS A 111 -3.76 6.72 9.41
N TYR A 112 -3.19 7.30 10.47
CA TYR A 112 -1.84 7.86 10.44
C TYR A 112 -0.76 6.85 10.01
N PRO A 113 -0.72 5.58 10.51
CA PRO A 113 0.27 4.59 10.11
C PRO A 113 -0.05 3.85 8.80
N MET A 114 -1.09 4.24 8.02
CA MET A 114 -1.37 3.56 6.76
C MET A 114 -0.20 3.68 5.77
N THR A 115 0.11 2.62 5.04
CA THR A 115 1.23 2.56 4.09
C THR A 115 1.24 3.73 3.10
N ALA A 116 0.07 4.10 2.56
CA ALA A 116 -0.05 5.23 1.64
C ALA A 116 0.42 6.55 2.27
N ALA A 117 0.05 6.81 3.53
CA ALA A 117 0.44 8.04 4.22
C ALA A 117 1.93 8.04 4.61
N VAL A 118 2.50 6.87 4.94
CA VAL A 118 3.95 6.74 5.17
C VAL A 118 4.72 7.11 3.89
N TRP A 119 4.32 6.58 2.74
CA TRP A 119 4.91 6.93 1.44
C TRP A 119 4.74 8.42 1.13
N ILE A 120 3.54 8.98 1.30
CA ILE A 120 3.29 10.40 1.03
C ILE A 120 4.21 11.28 1.89
N ARG A 121 4.31 11.03 3.18
CA ARG A 121 5.16 11.82 4.07
C ARG A 121 6.64 11.70 3.71
N GLY A 122 7.11 10.49 3.37
CA GLY A 122 8.49 10.28 2.95
C GLY A 122 8.84 11.00 1.64
N LEU A 123 7.98 10.89 0.62
CA LEU A 123 8.21 11.60 -0.65
C LEU A 123 8.09 13.13 -0.50
N MET A 124 7.21 13.62 0.40
CA MET A 124 7.07 15.05 0.68
C MET A 124 8.31 15.61 1.38
N ASP A 125 8.97 14.82 2.23
CA ASP A 125 10.22 15.20 2.86
C ASP A 125 11.38 15.16 1.86
N ASP A 126 11.60 14.01 1.21
CA ASP A 126 12.74 13.81 0.31
C ASP A 126 12.73 14.76 -0.91
N ASP A 127 11.55 14.97 -1.53
CA ASP A 127 11.45 15.71 -2.78
C ASP A 127 11.09 17.19 -2.61
N HIS A 128 10.44 17.53 -1.48
CA HIS A 128 9.88 18.88 -1.30
C HIS A 128 10.27 19.54 0.03
N GLY A 129 11.04 18.84 0.89
CA GLY A 129 11.48 19.36 2.18
C GLY A 129 10.33 19.69 3.14
N VAL A 130 9.18 19.01 2.99
CA VAL A 130 8.03 19.11 3.90
C VAL A 130 8.07 17.91 4.84
N ARG A 131 8.67 18.13 6.00
CA ARG A 131 8.86 17.08 7.02
C ARG A 131 7.53 16.74 7.70
N PRO A 132 7.37 15.50 8.21
CA PRO A 132 6.19 15.15 8.99
C PRO A 132 5.89 16.12 10.15
N GLY A 133 6.91 16.63 10.83
CA GLY A 133 6.78 17.61 11.92
C GLY A 133 6.45 19.04 11.51
N ASP A 134 6.50 19.35 10.22
CA ASP A 134 6.16 20.69 9.70
C ASP A 134 4.64 20.91 9.59
N VAL A 135 3.82 19.88 9.81
CA VAL A 135 2.35 19.93 9.65
C VAL A 135 1.63 19.33 10.85
N ASP A 136 0.39 19.75 11.12
CA ASP A 136 -0.48 19.16 12.12
C ASP A 136 -1.42 18.15 11.45
N TYR A 137 -1.54 16.93 12.00
CA TYR A 137 -2.39 15.90 11.40
C TYR A 137 -3.75 15.80 12.11
N VAL A 138 -4.79 15.56 11.30
CA VAL A 138 -6.14 15.25 11.78
C VAL A 138 -6.49 13.85 11.30
N VAL A 139 -6.73 12.92 12.25
CA VAL A 139 -7.15 11.55 11.91
C VAL A 139 -8.66 11.41 12.01
N GLY A 140 -9.27 10.73 11.02
CA GLY A 140 -10.72 10.56 11.01
C GLY A 140 -11.22 9.79 9.80
N GLY A 141 -12.51 9.51 9.77
CA GLY A 141 -13.13 8.88 8.62
C GLY A 141 -13.09 9.79 7.39
N LEU A 142 -12.83 9.20 6.20
CA LEU A 142 -12.71 9.97 4.96
C LEU A 142 -14.06 10.57 4.55
N ASP A 143 -15.03 9.71 4.21
CA ASP A 143 -16.36 10.09 3.72
C ASP A 143 -17.49 9.70 4.69
N SER A 144 -17.15 9.04 5.77
CA SER A 144 -18.02 8.66 6.88
C SER A 144 -17.39 9.11 8.18
N PRO A 145 -18.18 9.43 9.22
CA PRO A 145 -17.64 9.79 10.53
C PRO A 145 -16.66 8.75 11.06
N THR A 146 -15.70 9.23 11.85
CA THR A 146 -14.65 8.36 12.44
C THR A 146 -15.29 7.22 13.24
N PRO A 147 -14.95 5.96 12.99
CA PRO A 147 -15.38 4.86 13.83
C PRO A 147 -14.93 5.06 15.28
N MET A 148 -15.82 4.78 16.24
CA MET A 148 -15.51 4.98 17.67
C MET A 148 -14.36 4.07 18.15
N ASP A 149 -14.18 2.91 17.51
CA ASP A 149 -13.13 1.91 17.79
C ASP A 149 -11.84 2.14 17.00
N LEU A 150 -11.72 3.27 16.27
CA LEU A 150 -10.46 3.59 15.59
C LEU A 150 -9.34 3.68 16.62
N PRO A 151 -8.28 2.86 16.52
CA PRO A 151 -7.18 2.90 17.46
C PRO A 151 -6.58 4.32 17.55
N PRO A 152 -6.11 4.75 18.72
CA PRO A 152 -5.35 5.98 18.81
C PRO A 152 -4.07 5.87 17.96
N PRO A 153 -3.56 6.99 17.43
CA PRO A 153 -2.24 6.98 16.82
C PRO A 153 -1.20 6.51 17.84
N PRO A 154 -0.09 5.90 17.40
CA PRO A 154 0.97 5.49 18.31
C PRO A 154 1.41 6.66 19.20
N ALA A 155 1.60 6.39 20.49
CA ALA A 155 2.14 7.37 21.42
C ALA A 155 3.61 7.70 21.06
N ASN A 156 4.06 8.90 21.41
CA ASN A 156 5.45 9.36 21.23
C ASN A 156 5.92 9.58 19.78
N LEU A 157 5.00 9.73 18.83
CA LEU A 157 5.37 10.19 17.50
C LEU A 157 5.87 11.65 17.55
N PRO A 158 6.88 12.01 16.73
CA PRO A 158 7.45 13.37 16.72
C PRO A 158 6.56 14.38 15.97
N VAL A 159 5.24 14.24 16.07
CA VAL A 159 4.25 15.02 15.32
C VAL A 159 2.99 15.28 16.17
N ARG A 160 2.28 16.37 15.89
CA ARG A 160 0.98 16.62 16.50
C ARG A 160 -0.11 15.91 15.72
N ILE A 161 -0.92 15.09 16.42
CA ILE A 161 -2.05 14.38 15.83
C ILE A 161 -3.28 14.60 16.70
N GLU A 162 -4.37 15.06 16.11
CA GLU A 162 -5.68 15.19 16.74
C GLU A 162 -6.72 14.34 16.02
N ARG A 163 -7.86 14.08 16.67
CA ARG A 163 -8.99 13.41 16.03
C ARG A 163 -9.91 14.44 15.40
N ALA A 164 -10.50 14.10 14.26
CA ALA A 164 -11.61 14.88 13.70
C ALA A 164 -12.76 14.98 14.71
N PRO A 165 -13.47 16.12 14.75
CA PRO A 165 -14.64 16.28 15.60
C PRO A 165 -15.66 15.15 15.37
N GLN A 166 -16.38 14.79 16.44
CA GLN A 166 -17.42 13.76 16.36
C GLN A 166 -18.49 14.13 15.32
N GLY A 167 -18.83 13.17 14.48
CA GLY A 167 -19.80 13.34 13.40
C GLY A 167 -19.26 14.01 12.14
N ASP A 168 -18.04 14.52 12.16
CA ASP A 168 -17.41 15.14 10.99
C ASP A 168 -16.63 14.12 10.14
N THR A 169 -16.32 14.50 8.89
CA THR A 169 -15.51 13.71 7.97
C THR A 169 -14.35 14.53 7.42
N LEU A 170 -13.24 13.88 7.11
CA LEU A 170 -12.08 14.57 6.55
C LEU A 170 -12.40 15.25 5.21
N ALA A 171 -13.24 14.61 4.39
CA ALA A 171 -13.68 15.18 3.12
C ALA A 171 -14.48 16.48 3.32
N ALA A 172 -15.44 16.49 4.26
CA ALA A 172 -16.21 17.70 4.58
C ALA A 172 -15.33 18.81 5.15
N MET A 173 -14.40 18.49 6.05
CA MET A 173 -13.44 19.44 6.63
C MET A 173 -12.53 20.05 5.54
N LEU A 174 -12.07 19.24 4.57
CA LEU A 174 -11.27 19.71 3.44
C LEU A 174 -12.05 20.70 2.57
N ALA A 175 -13.30 20.38 2.22
CA ALA A 175 -14.14 21.24 1.39
C ALA A 175 -14.45 22.59 2.06
N ARG A 176 -14.62 22.63 3.38
CA ARG A 176 -14.84 23.87 4.15
C ARG A 176 -13.57 24.70 4.38
N GLY A 177 -12.38 24.12 4.09
CA GLY A 177 -11.09 24.76 4.36
C GLY A 177 -10.60 24.61 5.80
N ASP A 178 -11.22 23.78 6.63
CA ASP A 178 -10.75 23.42 7.98
C ASP A 178 -9.47 22.60 7.94
N LEU A 179 -9.26 21.89 6.83
CA LEU A 179 -8.02 21.23 6.44
C LEU A 179 -7.45 21.87 5.18
N ALA A 180 -6.15 22.12 5.16
CA ALA A 180 -5.47 22.62 3.97
C ALA A 180 -5.23 21.49 2.96
N GLY A 181 -5.01 20.27 3.44
CA GLY A 181 -4.76 19.11 2.60
C GLY A 181 -5.26 17.80 3.20
N LEU A 182 -5.17 16.76 2.38
CA LEU A 182 -5.57 15.40 2.74
C LEU A 182 -4.60 14.39 2.11
N HIS A 183 -4.03 13.52 2.94
CA HIS A 183 -3.24 12.37 2.52
C HIS A 183 -4.10 11.10 2.62
N THR A 184 -4.49 10.52 1.50
CA THR A 184 -5.42 9.38 1.52
C THR A 184 -5.09 8.35 0.45
N ALA A 185 -5.53 7.11 0.65
CA ALA A 185 -5.43 6.06 -0.35
C ALA A 185 -6.60 6.06 -1.35
N ARG A 186 -7.68 6.78 -1.04
CA ARG A 186 -8.92 6.85 -1.83
C ARG A 186 -9.18 8.26 -2.31
N ILE A 187 -9.88 8.38 -3.42
CA ILE A 187 -10.41 9.67 -3.87
C ILE A 187 -11.54 10.06 -2.90
N PRO A 188 -11.49 11.26 -2.30
CA PRO A 188 -12.60 11.72 -1.44
C PRO A 188 -13.88 11.88 -2.26
N GLY A 189 -15.03 11.53 -1.68
CA GLY A 189 -16.33 11.55 -2.37
C GLY A 189 -16.76 12.93 -2.86
N ASN A 190 -16.19 13.99 -2.30
CA ASN A 190 -16.39 15.37 -2.71
C ASN A 190 -15.24 15.94 -3.55
N PHE A 191 -14.49 15.10 -4.26
CA PHE A 191 -13.44 15.56 -5.17
C PHE A 191 -14.04 16.32 -6.37
N GLY A 192 -13.44 17.45 -6.70
CA GLY A 192 -13.72 18.24 -7.90
C GLY A 192 -14.04 19.71 -7.62
N ALA A 193 -14.03 20.53 -8.69
CA ALA A 193 -14.14 21.98 -8.62
C ALA A 193 -15.40 22.47 -7.90
N LYS A 194 -16.55 21.78 -8.07
CA LYS A 194 -17.80 22.15 -7.38
C LYS A 194 -17.73 22.08 -5.86
N PHE A 195 -16.75 21.39 -5.31
CA PHE A 195 -16.52 21.26 -3.87
C PHE A 195 -15.27 22.02 -3.41
N GLY A 196 -14.56 22.70 -4.32
CA GLY A 196 -13.29 23.37 -4.00
C GLY A 196 -12.17 22.42 -3.59
N VAL A 197 -12.20 21.18 -4.09
CA VAL A 197 -11.19 20.13 -3.77
C VAL A 197 -10.46 19.73 -5.05
N LYS A 198 -9.15 19.89 -5.04
CA LYS A 198 -8.27 19.55 -6.18
C LYS A 198 -7.08 18.70 -5.74
N ARG A 199 -6.36 18.11 -6.69
CA ARG A 199 -5.06 17.49 -6.40
C ARG A 199 -3.98 18.55 -6.23
N LEU A 200 -3.05 18.33 -5.32
CA LEU A 200 -1.84 19.15 -5.19
C LEU A 200 -1.00 19.10 -6.48
N PHE A 201 -0.93 17.92 -7.10
CA PHE A 201 -0.25 17.68 -8.38
C PHE A 201 -1.28 17.43 -9.49
N PRO A 202 -1.76 18.47 -10.21
CA PRO A 202 -2.78 18.27 -11.25
C PRO A 202 -2.28 17.38 -12.39
N ASP A 203 -1.04 17.55 -12.82
CA ASP A 203 -0.36 16.71 -13.82
C ASP A 203 0.43 15.57 -13.12
N TYR A 204 -0.27 14.80 -12.28
CA TYR A 204 0.36 13.75 -11.48
C TYR A 204 1.02 12.66 -12.31
N ARG A 205 0.51 12.33 -13.51
CA ARG A 205 1.11 11.33 -14.40
C ARG A 205 2.55 11.70 -14.74
N ARG A 206 2.80 12.95 -15.15
CA ARG A 206 4.15 13.44 -15.41
C ARG A 206 5.01 13.43 -14.15
N VAL A 207 4.48 13.95 -13.05
CA VAL A 207 5.22 13.99 -11.77
C VAL A 207 5.61 12.58 -11.31
N GLU A 208 4.70 11.61 -11.38
CA GLU A 208 4.93 10.22 -10.98
C GLU A 208 5.90 9.49 -11.95
N THR A 209 5.86 9.83 -13.24
CA THR A 209 6.83 9.33 -14.22
C THR A 209 8.23 9.88 -13.95
N ASP A 210 8.36 11.18 -13.74
CA ASP A 210 9.63 11.84 -13.40
C ASP A 210 10.21 11.28 -12.08
N TYR A 211 9.34 11.07 -11.07
CA TYR A 211 9.72 10.44 -9.81
C TYR A 211 10.28 9.03 -10.03
N LEU A 212 9.58 8.20 -10.79
CA LEU A 212 10.01 6.83 -11.10
C LEU A 212 11.36 6.81 -11.85
N GLN A 213 11.52 7.67 -12.86
CA GLN A 213 12.75 7.74 -13.66
C GLN A 213 13.96 8.12 -12.80
N ARG A 214 13.78 9.04 -11.87
CA ARG A 214 14.83 9.55 -10.98
C ARG A 214 15.14 8.59 -9.84
N THR A 215 14.10 8.01 -9.20
CA THR A 215 14.26 7.23 -7.96
C THR A 215 14.23 5.72 -8.17
N ARG A 216 13.70 5.27 -9.30
CA ARG A 216 13.39 3.85 -9.56
C ARG A 216 12.43 3.24 -8.54
N ILE A 217 11.61 4.07 -7.89
CA ILE A 217 10.62 3.65 -6.90
C ILE A 217 9.22 3.62 -7.52
N PHE A 218 8.63 2.43 -7.59
CA PHE A 218 7.20 2.23 -7.74
C PHE A 218 6.64 1.76 -6.39
N PRO A 219 5.95 2.61 -5.63
CA PRO A 219 5.64 2.37 -4.21
C PRO A 219 4.83 1.11 -3.99
N ILE A 220 5.31 0.24 -3.10
CA ILE A 220 4.64 -0.99 -2.67
C ILE A 220 3.69 -0.63 -1.52
N MET A 221 2.42 -1.06 -1.64
CA MET A 221 1.41 -0.83 -0.61
C MET A 221 1.23 -2.05 0.29
N HIS A 222 1.16 -3.23 -0.33
CA HIS A 222 0.85 -4.47 0.37
C HIS A 222 1.85 -5.56 0.00
N THR A 223 2.04 -6.50 0.92
CA THR A 223 2.78 -7.74 0.70
C THR A 223 1.93 -8.93 1.12
N VAL A 224 2.34 -10.13 0.76
CA VAL A 224 1.72 -11.37 1.27
C VAL A 224 2.51 -11.87 2.47
N VAL A 225 1.81 -12.26 3.52
CA VAL A 225 2.39 -12.83 4.75
C VAL A 225 1.86 -14.22 5.01
N ILE A 226 2.70 -15.06 5.61
CA ILE A 226 2.37 -16.36 6.15
C ILE A 226 2.35 -16.21 7.67
N ARG A 227 1.33 -16.74 8.34
CA ARG A 227 1.30 -16.78 9.80
C ARG A 227 2.52 -17.56 10.31
N ARG A 228 3.19 -17.03 11.33
CA ARG A 228 4.50 -17.55 11.78
C ARG A 228 4.46 -19.04 12.12
N ASP A 229 3.44 -19.50 12.83
CA ASP A 229 3.31 -20.91 13.21
C ASP A 229 3.14 -21.87 12.02
N VAL A 230 2.52 -21.38 10.93
CA VAL A 230 2.41 -22.11 9.65
C VAL A 230 3.76 -22.18 8.96
N TYR A 231 4.47 -21.04 8.88
CA TYR A 231 5.80 -20.98 8.28
C TYR A 231 6.81 -21.86 9.03
N GLU A 232 6.83 -21.82 10.37
CA GLU A 232 7.77 -22.61 11.16
C GLU A 232 7.53 -24.13 11.03
N ARG A 233 6.27 -24.54 10.88
CA ARG A 233 5.94 -25.96 10.62
C ARG A 233 6.17 -26.41 9.18
N HIS A 234 6.07 -25.47 8.23
CA HIS A 234 6.07 -25.76 6.80
C HIS A 234 6.84 -24.68 6.01
N PRO A 235 8.17 -24.50 6.18
CA PRO A 235 8.92 -23.42 5.52
C PRO A 235 8.82 -23.42 3.99
N TRP A 236 8.72 -24.61 3.38
CA TRP A 236 8.58 -24.79 1.92
C TRP A 236 7.34 -24.09 1.32
N VAL A 237 6.33 -23.77 2.14
CA VAL A 237 5.12 -23.05 1.72
C VAL A 237 5.48 -21.69 1.13
N ALA A 238 6.49 -20.99 1.66
CA ALA A 238 6.90 -19.68 1.19
C ALA A 238 7.33 -19.71 -0.29
N GLU A 239 8.15 -20.69 -0.66
CA GLU A 239 8.62 -20.84 -2.05
C GLU A 239 7.50 -21.29 -3.00
N SER A 240 6.65 -22.23 -2.55
CA SER A 240 5.51 -22.72 -3.33
C SER A 240 4.51 -21.60 -3.63
N LEU A 241 4.16 -20.79 -2.63
CA LEU A 241 3.29 -19.63 -2.81
C LEU A 241 3.93 -18.59 -3.72
N PHE A 242 5.21 -18.26 -3.51
CA PHE A 242 5.92 -17.28 -4.33
C PHE A 242 5.89 -17.65 -5.82
N LYS A 243 6.19 -18.92 -6.15
CA LYS A 243 6.12 -19.43 -7.53
C LYS A 243 4.70 -19.29 -8.11
N ALA A 244 3.69 -19.68 -7.33
CA ALA A 244 2.30 -19.65 -7.80
C ALA A 244 1.79 -18.21 -7.99
N PHE A 245 2.11 -17.26 -7.10
CA PHE A 245 1.78 -15.85 -7.29
C PHE A 245 2.48 -15.23 -8.51
N ASN A 246 3.75 -15.58 -8.75
CA ASN A 246 4.46 -15.12 -9.96
C ASN A 246 3.81 -15.66 -11.23
N GLU A 247 3.44 -16.93 -11.25
CA GLU A 247 2.78 -17.52 -12.42
C GLU A 247 1.39 -16.90 -12.65
N ALA A 248 0.58 -16.69 -11.60
CA ALA A 248 -0.71 -16.03 -11.72
C ALA A 248 -0.57 -14.60 -12.27
N LYS A 249 0.43 -13.83 -11.79
CA LYS A 249 0.75 -12.50 -12.30
C LYS A 249 1.15 -12.56 -13.79
N ARG A 250 2.04 -13.49 -14.17
CA ARG A 250 2.49 -13.62 -15.55
C ARG A 250 1.34 -13.93 -16.52
N GLN A 251 0.42 -14.80 -16.13
CA GLN A 251 -0.79 -15.08 -16.90
C GLN A 251 -1.64 -13.82 -17.09
N SER A 252 -1.88 -13.08 -16.03
CA SER A 252 -2.64 -11.82 -16.09
C SER A 252 -1.96 -10.78 -16.99
N GLN A 253 -0.64 -10.60 -16.88
CA GLN A 253 0.10 -9.66 -17.73
C GLN A 253 0.01 -10.05 -19.22
N SER A 254 0.07 -11.34 -19.54
CA SER A 254 -0.11 -11.84 -20.90
C SER A 254 -1.52 -11.58 -21.44
N GLU A 255 -2.54 -11.82 -20.61
CA GLU A 255 -3.95 -11.58 -20.96
C GLU A 255 -4.29 -10.11 -21.17
N LEU A 256 -3.66 -9.19 -20.40
CA LEU A 256 -3.86 -7.75 -20.56
C LEU A 256 -3.32 -7.21 -21.88
N TYR A 257 -2.29 -7.87 -22.47
CA TYR A 257 -1.70 -7.47 -23.75
C TYR A 257 -2.31 -8.22 -24.96
N ASP A 258 -3.32 -9.05 -24.71
CA ASP A 258 -4.07 -9.71 -25.77
C ASP A 258 -5.06 -8.70 -26.43
N THR A 259 -4.86 -8.42 -27.73
CA THR A 259 -5.64 -7.46 -28.49
C THR A 259 -6.83 -8.07 -29.22
N ASP A 260 -6.97 -9.39 -29.22
CA ASP A 260 -8.11 -10.06 -29.87
C ASP A 260 -9.42 -9.72 -29.19
N ALA A 261 -9.39 -9.63 -27.86
CA ALA A 261 -10.53 -9.19 -27.05
C ALA A 261 -10.05 -8.54 -25.74
N LEU A 262 -10.33 -7.25 -25.57
CA LEU A 262 -9.90 -6.50 -24.37
C LEU A 262 -10.50 -7.09 -23.09
N ARG A 263 -9.66 -7.46 -22.14
CA ARG A 263 -10.04 -8.01 -20.83
C ARG A 263 -10.71 -6.99 -19.91
N VAL A 264 -10.40 -5.71 -20.09
CA VAL A 264 -10.94 -4.60 -19.29
C VAL A 264 -11.50 -3.52 -20.20
N MET A 265 -12.50 -2.78 -19.74
CA MET A 265 -13.20 -1.74 -20.52
C MET A 265 -12.37 -0.43 -20.57
N LEU A 266 -11.12 -0.55 -21.03
CA LEU A 266 -10.23 0.60 -21.27
C LEU A 266 -9.86 0.63 -22.75
N PRO A 267 -10.40 1.58 -23.54
CA PRO A 267 -10.23 1.57 -25.00
C PRO A 267 -8.76 1.75 -25.45
N TRP A 268 -7.94 2.36 -24.64
CA TRP A 268 -6.50 2.55 -24.92
C TRP A 268 -5.61 1.66 -24.05
N LEU A 269 -6.09 0.49 -23.64
CA LEU A 269 -5.35 -0.45 -22.79
C LEU A 269 -4.00 -0.82 -23.40
N THR A 270 -3.95 -1.12 -24.69
CA THR A 270 -2.72 -1.50 -25.41
C THR A 270 -1.68 -0.37 -25.33
N ASP A 271 -2.06 0.88 -25.64
CA ASP A 271 -1.20 2.05 -25.57
C ASP A 271 -0.65 2.25 -24.14
N GLU A 272 -1.53 2.14 -23.12
CA GLU A 272 -1.09 2.22 -21.72
C GLU A 272 -0.09 1.14 -21.34
N ILE A 273 -0.26 -0.09 -21.82
CA ILE A 273 0.69 -1.18 -21.56
C ILE A 273 2.02 -0.97 -22.28
N GLU A 274 2.00 -0.47 -23.52
CA GLU A 274 3.22 -0.14 -24.27
C GLU A 274 4.00 0.95 -23.54
N ILE A 275 3.36 2.02 -23.10
CA ILE A 275 3.97 3.09 -22.29
C ILE A 275 4.55 2.51 -20.98
N LEU A 276 3.80 1.64 -20.28
CA LEU A 276 4.29 1.00 -19.06
C LEU A 276 5.52 0.14 -19.32
N ARG A 277 5.55 -0.61 -20.42
CA ARG A 277 6.71 -1.45 -20.80
C ARG A 277 7.93 -0.60 -21.13
N ASP A 278 7.76 0.54 -21.77
CA ASP A 278 8.84 1.48 -22.08
C ASP A 278 9.42 2.10 -20.79
N VAL A 279 8.59 2.41 -19.82
CA VAL A 279 8.99 3.10 -18.58
C VAL A 279 9.49 2.13 -17.51
N LEU A 280 8.82 0.99 -17.33
CA LEU A 280 9.04 0.01 -16.24
C LEU A 280 9.71 -1.29 -16.71
N GLY A 281 9.78 -1.54 -18.03
CA GLY A 281 10.29 -2.78 -18.60
C GLY A 281 9.22 -3.85 -18.82
N ALA A 282 9.64 -5.00 -19.33
CA ALA A 282 8.74 -6.09 -19.70
C ALA A 282 7.92 -6.64 -18.51
N ASP A 283 8.52 -6.74 -17.32
CA ASP A 283 7.82 -7.01 -16.07
C ASP A 283 7.58 -5.70 -15.32
N TRP A 284 6.50 -4.99 -15.66
CA TRP A 284 6.14 -3.72 -15.01
C TRP A 284 5.57 -3.87 -13.59
N TRP A 285 5.43 -5.11 -13.10
CA TRP A 285 4.96 -5.41 -11.73
C TRP A 285 5.84 -6.47 -11.07
N PRO A 286 7.14 -6.19 -10.87
CA PRO A 286 8.07 -7.21 -10.43
C PRO A 286 7.78 -7.68 -9.00
N TYR A 287 7.76 -9.01 -8.80
CA TYR A 287 7.87 -9.67 -7.50
C TYR A 287 9.33 -10.03 -7.24
N GLY A 288 9.60 -10.57 -6.05
CA GLY A 288 10.96 -10.91 -5.63
C GLY A 288 11.65 -9.75 -4.89
N LEU A 289 12.59 -10.11 -4.02
CA LEU A 289 13.30 -9.13 -3.20
C LEU A 289 14.39 -8.41 -3.99
N SER A 290 15.13 -9.09 -4.85
CA SER A 290 16.25 -8.50 -5.58
C SER A 290 15.82 -7.28 -6.41
N ALA A 291 14.72 -7.39 -7.15
CA ALA A 291 14.16 -6.30 -7.94
C ALA A 291 13.54 -5.17 -7.12
N ASN A 292 13.23 -5.43 -5.85
CA ASN A 292 12.45 -4.52 -5.00
C ASN A 292 13.19 -4.07 -3.74
N ARG A 293 14.41 -4.52 -3.52
CA ARG A 293 15.19 -4.21 -2.31
C ARG A 293 15.26 -2.71 -2.04
N HIS A 294 15.62 -1.93 -3.06
CA HIS A 294 15.69 -0.47 -2.94
C HIS A 294 14.36 0.16 -2.50
N VAL A 295 13.23 -0.31 -3.06
CA VAL A 295 11.89 0.19 -2.71
C VAL A 295 11.53 -0.16 -1.28
N ILE A 296 11.83 -1.39 -0.84
CA ILE A 296 11.55 -1.84 0.53
C ILE A 296 12.47 -1.10 1.53
N ASP A 297 13.77 -1.00 1.27
CA ASP A 297 14.70 -0.30 2.16
C ASP A 297 14.33 1.20 2.29
N THR A 298 13.91 1.85 1.19
CA THR A 298 13.39 3.23 1.24
C THR A 298 12.12 3.32 2.10
N PHE A 299 11.18 2.37 1.95
CA PHE A 299 9.98 2.36 2.77
C PHE A 299 10.31 2.16 4.26
N LEU A 300 11.23 1.24 4.59
CA LEU A 300 11.64 0.97 5.97
C LEU A 300 12.35 2.19 6.59
N ARG A 301 13.13 2.93 5.80
CA ARG A 301 13.71 4.21 6.21
C ARG A 301 12.61 5.22 6.55
N TYR A 302 11.66 5.45 5.65
CA TYR A 302 10.53 6.35 5.91
C TYR A 302 9.71 5.95 7.13
N HIS A 303 9.50 4.64 7.30
CA HIS A 303 8.76 4.10 8.43
C HIS A 303 9.47 4.35 9.77
N HIS A 304 10.79 4.17 9.79
CA HIS A 304 11.61 4.43 10.97
C HIS A 304 11.73 5.93 11.27
N GLU A 305 12.05 6.77 10.27
CA GLU A 305 12.17 8.23 10.43
C GLU A 305 10.87 8.88 10.92
N GLN A 306 9.72 8.29 10.59
CA GLN A 306 8.41 8.71 11.08
C GLN A 306 8.06 8.15 12.46
N GLY A 307 8.95 7.41 13.11
CA GLY A 307 8.80 6.94 14.48
C GLY A 307 7.96 5.67 14.66
N PHE A 308 7.70 4.91 13.59
CA PHE A 308 6.88 3.69 13.69
C PHE A 308 7.67 2.44 14.12
N THR A 309 9.01 2.48 14.03
CA THR A 309 9.89 1.42 14.53
C THR A 309 11.00 2.02 15.37
N ALA A 310 11.40 1.32 16.44
CA ALA A 310 12.45 1.76 17.34
C ALA A 310 13.85 1.73 16.68
N ARG A 311 14.01 0.93 15.64
CA ARG A 311 15.26 0.78 14.88
C ARG A 311 14.98 0.68 13.38
N LEU A 312 15.97 1.03 12.58
CA LEU A 312 15.94 0.80 11.15
C LEU A 312 16.13 -0.71 10.85
N HIS A 313 15.11 -1.33 10.28
CA HIS A 313 15.18 -2.70 9.82
C HIS A 313 15.66 -2.77 8.35
N SER A 314 16.25 -3.89 7.97
CA SER A 314 16.61 -4.17 6.58
C SER A 314 15.52 -5.00 5.88
N ALA A 315 15.50 -4.95 4.55
CA ALA A 315 14.62 -5.80 3.75
C ALA A 315 14.80 -7.30 4.06
N ASP A 316 16.01 -7.75 4.41
CA ASP A 316 16.25 -9.16 4.76
C ASP A 316 15.55 -9.62 6.05
N ALA A 317 15.29 -8.70 6.97
CA ALA A 317 14.55 -9.03 8.20
C ALA A 317 13.05 -9.22 7.94
N PHE A 318 12.56 -8.68 6.82
CA PHE A 318 11.14 -8.64 6.47
C PHE A 318 10.65 -9.96 5.87
N PHE A 319 11.49 -10.62 5.04
CA PHE A 319 11.07 -11.73 4.19
C PHE A 319 11.62 -13.08 4.62
N ALA A 320 10.89 -14.15 4.22
CA ALA A 320 11.30 -15.54 4.38
C ALA A 320 12.72 -15.75 3.87
N ARG A 321 13.52 -16.53 4.60
CA ARG A 321 14.97 -16.67 4.36
C ARG A 321 15.29 -17.21 2.97
N GLU A 322 14.53 -18.20 2.51
CA GLU A 322 14.68 -18.86 1.22
C GLU A 322 14.39 -17.96 0.02
N LEU A 323 13.70 -16.83 0.24
CA LEU A 323 13.31 -15.88 -0.80
C LEU A 323 14.13 -14.58 -0.82
N ARG A 324 15.20 -14.49 -0.02
CA ARG A 324 16.03 -13.27 0.06
C ARG A 324 16.86 -13.00 -1.19
N SER A 325 17.11 -14.02 -2.00
CA SER A 325 17.80 -13.94 -3.30
C SER A 325 16.87 -13.96 -4.50
N SER A 326 15.57 -13.97 -4.29
CA SER A 326 14.56 -14.02 -5.35
C SER A 326 14.48 -12.74 -6.19
#